data_742bd2259128c46e576502d68f15217d
#
_entry.id   742bd2259128c46e576502d68f15217d
#
_cell.length_a   1.000
_cell.length_b   1.000
_cell.length_c   1.000
_cell.angle_alpha   90.00
_cell.angle_beta   90.00
_cell.angle_gamma   90.00
#
_symmetry.space_group_name_H-M   'P 1'
#
loop_
_entity.id
_entity.type
_entity.pdbx_description
1 polymer ?
#
loop_
_entity_poly.entity_id
_entity_poly.type
_entity_poly.pdbx_seq_one_letter_code
_entity_poly.pdbx_strand_id
1 'polypeptide(L)'
;VCSSDLAEKVRTMVADEKMIRGLLKQNQKTPSLRFGATLTIGEFLLPQRLNTYLQEHSQTSLTMIVENTATLLQMLNSGDIGFAFVEGYFPKQTYDWQLLSQERYIAVKGKDYNLQKEVHCLKDLVQETLIVREEGSGTREILERGMQEINLSISSFERIIEIGNVQAIKTLVRNNQGITFLYEAAAREEIEKGELEVIDLYDFHILHEFNYITLKDSVFKQQYDAFFASVQRP
;
A
#
# COMPACT_ATOMS: atom_id res chain seq x y z
N VAL A 1 24.35 -24.84 -4.62
CA VAL A 1 23.92 -23.50 -4.22
C VAL A 1 23.84 -22.67 -5.50
N CYS A 2 22.64 -22.22 -5.89
CA CYS A 2 22.46 -21.44 -7.10
C CYS A 2 23.09 -20.05 -6.87
N SER A 3 23.64 -19.43 -7.91
CA SER A 3 24.25 -18.09 -7.84
C SER A 3 23.28 -17.03 -7.27
N SER A 4 21.97 -17.21 -7.50
CA SER A 4 20.90 -16.36 -6.97
C SER A 4 20.79 -16.44 -5.44
N ASP A 5 20.87 -17.64 -4.85
CA ASP A 5 20.74 -17.84 -3.40
C ASP A 5 21.88 -17.20 -2.63
N LEU A 6 23.10 -17.27 -3.19
CA LEU A 6 24.27 -16.62 -2.59
C LEU A 6 24.13 -15.09 -2.65
N ALA A 7 23.66 -14.55 -3.77
CA ALA A 7 23.45 -13.11 -3.92
C ALA A 7 22.38 -12.59 -2.95
N GLU A 8 21.28 -13.33 -2.73
CA GLU A 8 20.26 -12.98 -1.74
C GLU A 8 20.82 -12.95 -0.32
N LYS A 9 21.57 -13.98 0.08
CA LYS A 9 22.22 -14.04 1.41
C LYS A 9 23.21 -12.90 1.63
N VAL A 10 24.03 -12.59 0.65
CA VAL A 10 24.98 -11.45 0.73
C VAL A 10 24.22 -10.14 0.89
N ARG A 11 23.12 -9.95 0.17
CA ARG A 11 22.28 -8.76 0.29
C ARG A 11 21.72 -8.60 1.71
N THR A 12 21.15 -9.66 2.27
CA THR A 12 20.63 -9.65 3.65
C THR A 12 21.74 -9.34 4.66
N MET A 13 22.93 -9.97 4.53
CA MET A 13 24.05 -9.69 5.43
C MET A 13 24.50 -8.23 5.40
N VAL A 14 24.55 -7.61 4.21
CA VAL A 14 24.91 -6.20 4.05
C VAL A 14 23.85 -5.27 4.65
N ALA A 15 22.56 -5.60 4.44
CA ALA A 15 21.46 -4.84 5.02
C ALA A 15 21.46 -4.93 6.56
N ASP A 16 21.60 -6.13 7.11
CA ASP A 16 21.66 -6.36 8.56
C ASP A 16 22.87 -5.65 9.19
N GLU A 17 24.04 -5.71 8.54
CA GLU A 17 25.25 -5.02 8.99
C GLU A 17 25.02 -3.50 9.08
N LYS A 18 24.40 -2.90 8.07
CA LYS A 18 24.07 -1.47 8.07
C LYS A 18 23.12 -1.11 9.22
N MET A 19 22.10 -1.94 9.47
CA MET A 19 21.19 -1.74 10.59
C MET A 19 21.89 -1.86 11.94
N ILE A 20 22.74 -2.87 12.14
CA ILE A 20 23.54 -3.02 13.36
C ILE A 20 24.42 -1.79 13.60
N ARG A 21 25.12 -1.31 12.57
CA ARG A 21 25.92 -0.07 12.68
C ARG A 21 25.07 1.16 13.04
N GLY A 22 23.86 1.24 12.51
CA GLY A 22 22.90 2.32 12.86
C GLY A 22 22.53 2.27 14.33
N LEU A 23 22.16 1.12 14.85
CA LEU A 23 21.83 0.92 16.26
C LEU A 23 22.99 1.25 17.20
N LEU A 24 24.21 0.82 16.87
CA LEU A 24 25.41 1.11 17.66
C LEU A 24 25.75 2.61 17.72
N LYS A 25 25.55 3.34 16.61
CA LYS A 25 25.82 4.79 16.57
C LYS A 25 24.83 5.62 17.39
N GLN A 26 23.57 5.17 17.47
CA GLN A 26 22.52 5.91 18.17
C GLN A 26 22.62 5.80 19.70
N ASN A 27 23.45 4.89 20.24
CA ASN A 27 23.60 4.64 21.68
C ASN A 27 22.24 4.50 22.42
N GLN A 28 21.19 4.09 21.67
CA GLN A 28 19.81 4.04 22.19
C GLN A 28 19.66 2.85 23.11
N LYS A 29 19.24 3.12 24.33
CA LYS A 29 18.86 2.08 25.32
C LYS A 29 17.47 1.47 25.05
N THR A 30 16.73 2.03 24.08
CA THR A 30 15.36 1.64 23.77
C THR A 30 15.31 0.87 22.44
N PRO A 31 14.44 -0.17 22.34
CA PRO A 31 14.20 -0.85 21.08
C PRO A 31 13.78 0.15 20.00
N SER A 32 14.37 0.06 18.82
CA SER A 32 14.04 0.92 17.69
C SER A 32 13.57 0.07 16.51
N LEU A 33 12.43 0.43 15.96
CA LEU A 33 11.85 -0.17 14.76
C LEU A 33 11.80 0.86 13.65
N ARG A 34 12.39 0.53 12.50
CA ARG A 34 12.35 1.37 11.30
C ARG A 34 11.82 0.55 10.13
N PHE A 35 10.68 0.94 9.60
CA PHE A 35 9.98 0.19 8.57
C PHE A 35 9.29 1.08 7.54
N GLY A 36 8.85 0.47 6.43
CA GLY A 36 8.12 1.14 5.38
C GLY A 36 6.66 0.71 5.30
N ALA A 37 5.83 1.55 4.75
CA ALA A 37 4.46 1.22 4.36
C ALA A 37 4.11 1.92 3.06
N THR A 38 3.34 1.25 2.18
CA THR A 38 2.74 1.95 1.06
C THR A 38 1.64 2.89 1.55
N LEU A 39 1.28 3.85 0.72
CA LEU A 39 0.47 4.99 1.13
C LEU A 39 -0.88 4.59 1.73
N THR A 40 -1.60 3.67 1.09
CA THR A 40 -2.89 3.19 1.62
C THR A 40 -2.74 2.52 2.98
N ILE A 41 -1.75 1.65 3.12
CA ILE A 41 -1.51 0.93 4.37
C ILE A 41 -1.04 1.89 5.46
N GLY A 42 -0.10 2.79 5.15
CA GLY A 42 0.50 3.72 6.10
C GLY A 42 -0.45 4.80 6.60
N GLU A 43 -1.37 5.27 5.75
CA GLU A 43 -2.29 6.36 6.11
C GLU A 43 -3.62 5.86 6.69
N PHE A 44 -4.15 4.71 6.22
CA PHE A 44 -5.52 4.30 6.55
C PHE A 44 -5.61 3.03 7.40
N LEU A 45 -4.62 2.15 7.35
CA LEU A 45 -4.70 0.86 8.05
C LEU A 45 -3.83 0.81 9.31
N LEU A 46 -2.54 1.16 9.18
CA LEU A 46 -1.58 1.03 10.28
C LEU A 46 -1.81 1.99 11.45
N PRO A 47 -2.26 3.24 11.30
CA PRO A 47 -2.33 4.18 12.42
C PRO A 47 -3.16 3.66 13.60
N GLN A 48 -4.32 3.04 13.35
CA GLN A 48 -5.15 2.47 14.40
C GLN A 48 -4.46 1.30 15.10
N ARG A 49 -3.81 0.41 14.35
CA ARG A 49 -3.08 -0.76 14.87
C ARG A 49 -1.82 -0.34 15.64
N LEU A 50 -1.12 0.69 15.15
CA LEU A 50 0.03 1.27 15.84
C LEU A 50 -0.33 1.94 17.16
N ASN A 51 -1.52 2.54 17.27
CA ASN A 51 -1.99 3.12 18.52
C ASN A 51 -2.03 2.06 19.64
N THR A 52 -2.60 0.90 19.37
CA THR A 52 -2.63 -0.22 20.32
C THR A 52 -1.22 -0.70 20.67
N TYR A 53 -0.37 -0.91 19.66
CA TYR A 53 1.01 -1.34 19.87
C TYR A 53 1.80 -0.36 20.76
N LEU A 54 1.69 0.95 20.50
CA LEU A 54 2.43 1.98 21.24
C LEU A 54 1.94 2.15 22.69
N GLN A 55 0.68 1.86 22.97
CA GLN A 55 0.16 1.82 24.33
C GLN A 55 0.81 0.68 25.15
N GLU A 56 1.00 -0.50 24.53
CA GLU A 56 1.63 -1.67 25.16
C GLU A 56 3.17 -1.54 25.22
N HIS A 57 3.78 -0.77 24.32
CA HIS A 57 5.24 -0.67 24.12
C HIS A 57 5.71 0.78 24.16
N SER A 58 5.38 1.52 25.22
CA SER A 58 5.61 2.96 25.39
C SER A 58 7.09 3.39 25.29
N GLN A 59 8.04 2.48 25.42
CA GLN A 59 9.49 2.75 25.33
C GLN A 59 10.06 2.46 23.94
N THR A 60 9.24 1.99 22.99
CA THR A 60 9.74 1.68 21.63
C THR A 60 9.83 2.94 20.78
N SER A 61 11.00 3.19 20.20
CA SER A 61 11.18 4.19 19.15
C SER A 61 10.72 3.60 17.81
N LEU A 62 9.82 4.30 17.13
CA LEU A 62 9.23 3.81 15.88
C LEU A 62 9.40 4.87 14.78
N THR A 63 9.91 4.43 13.64
CA THR A 63 10.00 5.23 12.41
C THR A 63 9.29 4.50 11.28
N MET A 64 8.18 5.05 10.81
CA MET A 64 7.48 4.60 9.63
C MET A 64 7.75 5.53 8.46
N ILE A 65 8.17 4.98 7.33
CA ILE A 65 8.41 5.71 6.08
C ILE A 65 7.30 5.32 5.10
N VAL A 66 6.63 6.32 4.55
CA VAL A 66 5.54 6.09 3.58
C VAL A 66 6.07 6.41 2.19
N GLU A 67 6.11 5.37 1.32
CA GLU A 67 6.62 5.43 -0.03
C GLU A 67 5.92 4.42 -0.95
N ASN A 68 6.14 4.49 -2.25
CA ASN A 68 5.64 3.47 -3.18
C ASN A 68 6.38 2.13 -3.02
N THR A 69 5.79 1.05 -3.53
CA THR A 69 6.35 -0.31 -3.40
C THR A 69 7.78 -0.41 -3.93
N ALA A 70 8.07 0.18 -5.10
CA ALA A 70 9.41 0.10 -5.70
C ALA A 70 10.48 0.73 -4.81
N THR A 71 10.21 1.91 -4.26
CA THR A 71 11.11 2.60 -3.31
C THR A 71 11.30 1.78 -2.03
N LEU A 72 10.22 1.23 -1.47
CA LEU A 72 10.31 0.40 -0.25
C LEU A 72 11.14 -0.86 -0.46
N LEU A 73 11.01 -1.53 -1.61
CA LEU A 73 11.86 -2.68 -1.95
C LEU A 73 13.34 -2.31 -2.06
N GLN A 74 13.65 -1.13 -2.62
CA GLN A 74 15.03 -0.63 -2.66
C GLN A 74 15.56 -0.35 -1.24
N MET A 75 14.75 0.28 -0.37
CA MET A 75 15.12 0.58 1.01
C MET A 75 15.31 -0.68 1.85
N LEU A 76 14.51 -1.75 1.64
CA LEU A 76 14.71 -3.06 2.24
C LEU A 76 16.07 -3.64 1.82
N ASN A 77 16.32 -3.67 0.50
CA ASN A 77 17.54 -4.24 -0.06
C ASN A 77 18.81 -3.49 0.36
N SER A 78 18.70 -2.19 0.63
CA SER A 78 19.81 -1.35 1.12
C SER A 78 19.96 -1.34 2.65
N GLY A 79 19.03 -1.95 3.40
CA GLY A 79 19.01 -1.93 4.86
C GLY A 79 18.66 -0.55 5.45
N ASP A 80 17.96 0.30 4.71
CA ASP A 80 17.43 1.57 5.22
C ASP A 80 16.17 1.38 6.07
N ILE A 81 15.44 0.28 5.82
CA ILE A 81 14.32 -0.21 6.63
C ILE A 81 14.48 -1.71 6.87
N GLY A 82 13.92 -2.22 7.97
CA GLY A 82 14.01 -3.63 8.35
C GLY A 82 12.92 -4.50 7.73
N PHE A 83 11.73 -3.92 7.54
CA PHE A 83 10.58 -4.59 6.94
C PHE A 83 9.65 -3.56 6.30
N ALA A 84 8.67 -4.01 5.54
CA ALA A 84 7.68 -3.14 4.94
C ALA A 84 6.30 -3.78 4.87
N PHE A 85 5.28 -2.93 4.80
CA PHE A 85 3.92 -3.29 4.45
C PHE A 85 3.60 -2.78 3.05
N VAL A 86 3.23 -3.67 2.14
CA VAL A 86 3.06 -3.34 0.73
C VAL A 86 1.73 -3.83 0.16
N GLU A 87 1.12 -3.02 -0.68
CA GLU A 87 -0.09 -3.33 -1.44
C GLU A 87 0.19 -3.68 -2.90
N GLY A 88 1.40 -3.36 -3.39
CA GLY A 88 1.80 -3.63 -4.76
C GLY A 88 2.39 -5.01 -4.97
N TYR A 89 2.70 -5.31 -6.23
CA TYR A 89 3.36 -6.55 -6.59
C TYR A 89 4.83 -6.51 -6.18
N PHE A 90 5.32 -7.63 -5.67
CA PHE A 90 6.72 -7.85 -5.33
C PHE A 90 7.11 -9.30 -5.64
N PRO A 91 8.39 -9.59 -5.88
CA PRO A 91 8.85 -10.97 -6.17
C PRO A 91 8.80 -11.82 -4.90
N LYS A 92 7.68 -12.52 -4.69
CA LYS A 92 7.42 -13.37 -3.49
C LYS A 92 8.54 -14.40 -3.20
N GLN A 93 9.32 -14.76 -4.21
CA GLN A 93 10.45 -15.69 -4.06
C GLN A 93 11.67 -15.03 -3.40
N THR A 94 11.80 -13.71 -3.46
CA THR A 94 12.96 -12.94 -2.95
C THR A 94 12.82 -12.55 -1.47
N TYR A 95 11.60 -12.39 -0.99
CA TYR A 95 11.31 -11.91 0.36
C TYR A 95 10.58 -12.98 1.18
N ASP A 96 10.76 -12.95 2.51
CA ASP A 96 9.79 -13.55 3.42
C ASP A 96 8.57 -12.63 3.47
N TRP A 97 7.38 -13.22 3.45
CA TRP A 97 6.15 -12.43 3.45
C TRP A 97 5.04 -13.13 4.24
N GLN A 98 4.13 -12.33 4.76
CA GLN A 98 2.93 -12.79 5.44
C GLN A 98 1.75 -11.88 5.04
N LEU A 99 0.56 -12.47 4.94
CA LEU A 99 -0.66 -11.73 4.64
C LEU A 99 -1.03 -10.83 5.83
N LEU A 100 -1.19 -9.53 5.60
CA LEU A 100 -1.73 -8.58 6.57
C LEU A 100 -3.26 -8.56 6.53
N SER A 101 -3.83 -8.34 5.34
CA SER A 101 -5.27 -8.35 5.08
C SER A 101 -5.56 -8.55 3.59
N GLN A 102 -6.84 -8.80 3.28
CA GLN A 102 -7.36 -8.75 1.91
C GLN A 102 -8.33 -7.57 1.82
N GLU A 103 -8.11 -6.68 0.87
CA GLU A 103 -8.84 -5.43 0.73
C GLU A 103 -9.56 -5.36 -0.62
N ARG A 104 -10.80 -4.89 -0.59
CA ARG A 104 -11.57 -4.65 -1.81
C ARG A 104 -11.05 -3.38 -2.50
N TYR A 105 -10.91 -3.47 -3.81
CA TYR A 105 -10.57 -2.34 -4.66
C TYR A 105 -11.82 -1.92 -5.42
N ILE A 106 -12.27 -0.67 -5.24
CA ILE A 106 -13.60 -0.19 -5.63
C ILE A 106 -13.52 1.08 -6.47
N ALA A 107 -14.52 1.28 -7.33
CA ALA A 107 -14.78 2.56 -7.99
C ALA A 107 -15.65 3.44 -7.08
N VAL A 108 -15.31 4.73 -6.97
CA VAL A 108 -16.08 5.69 -6.17
C VAL A 108 -16.29 7.01 -6.90
N LYS A 109 -17.40 7.66 -6.58
CA LYS A 109 -17.77 9.01 -7.01
C LYS A 109 -18.19 9.88 -5.82
N GLY A 110 -18.25 11.17 -6.01
CA GLY A 110 -18.91 12.08 -5.05
C GLY A 110 -20.40 11.80 -4.99
N LYS A 111 -21.01 12.02 -3.82
CA LYS A 111 -22.44 11.82 -3.60
C LYS A 111 -23.32 12.51 -4.65
N ASP A 112 -22.98 13.75 -5.00
CA ASP A 112 -23.76 14.56 -5.92
C ASP A 112 -23.20 14.53 -7.36
N TYR A 113 -22.25 13.60 -7.65
CA TYR A 113 -21.67 13.44 -8.98
C TYR A 113 -22.67 12.69 -9.88
N ASN A 114 -23.11 13.35 -10.94
CA ASN A 114 -24.01 12.78 -11.92
C ASN A 114 -23.20 12.09 -13.02
N LEU A 115 -23.28 10.77 -13.08
CA LEU A 115 -22.72 9.99 -14.17
C LEU A 115 -23.42 10.34 -15.50
N GLN A 116 -22.65 10.39 -16.60
CA GLN A 116 -23.19 10.79 -17.92
C GLN A 116 -24.20 9.81 -18.48
N LYS A 117 -24.17 8.55 -18.02
CA LYS A 117 -25.12 7.49 -18.38
C LYS A 117 -25.31 6.51 -17.24
N GLU A 118 -26.26 5.61 -17.39
CA GLU A 118 -26.40 4.44 -16.52
C GLU A 118 -25.16 3.54 -16.64
N VAL A 119 -24.57 3.16 -15.51
CA VAL A 119 -23.30 2.45 -15.42
C VAL A 119 -23.55 1.05 -14.84
N HIS A 120 -23.11 0.03 -15.55
CA HIS A 120 -23.17 -1.37 -15.13
C HIS A 120 -21.79 -2.06 -15.18
N CYS A 121 -20.90 -1.59 -16.07
CA CYS A 121 -19.57 -2.16 -16.25
C CYS A 121 -18.49 -1.06 -16.35
N LEU A 122 -17.23 -1.43 -16.22
CA LEU A 122 -16.12 -0.48 -16.26
C LEU A 122 -16.07 0.29 -17.59
N LYS A 123 -16.40 -0.35 -18.70
CA LYS A 123 -16.48 0.32 -20.01
C LYS A 123 -17.47 1.48 -20.06
N ASP A 124 -18.49 1.47 -19.20
CA ASP A 124 -19.45 2.56 -19.14
C ASP A 124 -18.87 3.84 -18.53
N LEU A 125 -17.77 3.72 -17.78
CA LEU A 125 -17.10 4.84 -17.11
C LEU A 125 -16.08 5.58 -17.99
N VAL A 126 -15.76 5.11 -19.20
CA VAL A 126 -14.68 5.71 -20.02
C VAL A 126 -14.94 7.15 -20.47
N GLN A 127 -16.19 7.60 -20.42
CA GLN A 127 -16.56 9.00 -20.71
C GLN A 127 -16.42 9.92 -19.49
N GLU A 128 -16.25 9.35 -18.28
CA GLU A 128 -16.08 10.12 -17.07
C GLU A 128 -14.63 10.65 -16.93
N THR A 129 -14.45 11.66 -16.12
CA THR A 129 -13.10 12.10 -15.73
C THR A 129 -12.53 11.10 -14.72
N LEU A 130 -11.46 10.40 -15.08
CA LEU A 130 -10.73 9.53 -14.18
C LEU A 130 -9.67 10.32 -13.41
N ILE A 131 -9.76 10.32 -12.08
CA ILE A 131 -8.71 10.84 -11.20
C ILE A 131 -7.92 9.65 -10.68
N VAL A 132 -6.63 9.58 -11.00
CA VAL A 132 -5.81 8.39 -10.77
C VAL A 132 -4.50 8.75 -10.10
N ARG A 133 -3.90 7.76 -9.41
CA ARG A 133 -2.57 7.87 -8.82
C ARG A 133 -1.50 8.02 -9.90
N GLU A 134 -0.36 8.52 -9.47
CA GLU A 134 0.86 8.64 -10.29
C GLU A 134 1.38 7.29 -10.77
N GLU A 135 2.15 7.31 -11.84
CA GLU A 135 2.84 6.13 -12.36
C GLU A 135 3.82 5.57 -11.31
N GLY A 136 3.87 4.24 -11.20
CA GLY A 136 4.65 3.55 -10.16
C GLY A 136 3.93 3.37 -8.81
N SER A 137 2.72 3.90 -8.66
CA SER A 137 1.85 3.60 -7.52
C SER A 137 1.32 2.17 -7.59
N GLY A 138 1.44 1.42 -6.49
CA GLY A 138 0.82 0.08 -6.38
C GLY A 138 -0.69 0.11 -6.58
N THR A 139 -1.37 1.13 -6.07
CA THR A 139 -2.82 1.34 -6.27
C THR A 139 -3.17 1.49 -7.75
N ARG A 140 -2.37 2.27 -8.51
CA ARG A 140 -2.57 2.42 -9.96
C ARG A 140 -2.29 1.14 -10.72
N GLU A 141 -1.24 0.39 -10.35
CA GLU A 141 -0.90 -0.89 -10.98
C GLU A 141 -2.05 -1.91 -10.89
N ILE A 142 -2.78 -1.96 -9.77
CA ILE A 142 -3.95 -2.81 -9.61
C ILE A 142 -5.06 -2.41 -10.58
N LEU A 143 -5.33 -1.12 -10.73
CA LEU A 143 -6.31 -0.59 -11.69
C LEU A 143 -5.93 -0.98 -13.12
N GLU A 144 -4.68 -0.71 -13.51
CA GLU A 144 -4.19 -0.99 -14.87
C GLU A 144 -4.30 -2.47 -15.22
N ARG A 145 -3.95 -3.36 -14.28
CA ARG A 145 -4.11 -4.82 -14.49
C ARG A 145 -5.56 -5.24 -14.61
N GLY A 146 -6.43 -4.74 -13.72
CA GLY A 146 -7.86 -5.04 -13.81
C GLY A 146 -8.49 -4.55 -15.12
N MET A 147 -8.08 -3.38 -15.61
CA MET A 147 -8.51 -2.87 -16.92
C MET A 147 -7.99 -3.72 -18.09
N GLN A 148 -6.75 -4.19 -18.03
CA GLN A 148 -6.15 -5.03 -19.07
C GLN A 148 -6.90 -6.36 -19.24
N GLU A 149 -7.43 -6.96 -18.18
CA GLU A 149 -8.23 -8.19 -18.24
C GLU A 149 -9.48 -8.06 -19.10
N ILE A 150 -10.01 -6.82 -19.23
CA ILE A 150 -11.19 -6.50 -20.03
C ILE A 150 -10.84 -5.65 -21.27
N ASN A 151 -9.57 -5.65 -21.70
CA ASN A 151 -9.06 -4.91 -22.85
C ASN A 151 -9.28 -3.39 -22.77
N LEU A 152 -9.19 -2.80 -21.58
CA LEU A 152 -9.19 -1.38 -21.33
C LEU A 152 -7.82 -0.93 -20.77
N SER A 153 -7.60 0.38 -20.78
CA SER A 153 -6.44 1.02 -20.18
C SER A 153 -6.83 2.40 -19.63
N ILE A 154 -5.96 3.02 -18.83
CA ILE A 154 -6.19 4.40 -18.36
C ILE A 154 -6.44 5.34 -19.52
N SER A 155 -5.71 5.19 -20.64
CA SER A 155 -5.89 6.02 -21.85
C SER A 155 -7.23 5.80 -22.59
N SER A 156 -8.04 4.83 -22.17
CA SER A 156 -9.41 4.67 -22.68
C SER A 156 -10.38 5.72 -22.14
N PHE A 157 -10.02 6.41 -21.05
CA PHE A 157 -10.84 7.45 -20.46
C PHE A 157 -10.69 8.77 -21.24
N GLU A 158 -11.81 9.49 -21.42
CA GLU A 158 -11.82 10.76 -22.14
C GLU A 158 -10.95 11.83 -21.49
N ARG A 159 -10.94 11.88 -20.15
CA ARG A 159 -10.15 12.81 -19.37
C ARG A 159 -9.48 12.11 -18.19
N ILE A 160 -8.18 12.39 -18.01
CA ILE A 160 -7.37 11.84 -16.94
C ILE A 160 -6.79 12.98 -16.11
N ILE A 161 -6.86 12.85 -14.79
CA ILE A 161 -6.19 13.73 -13.84
C ILE A 161 -5.28 12.85 -12.99
N GLU A 162 -3.97 13.09 -13.04
CA GLU A 162 -2.98 12.33 -12.28
C GLU A 162 -2.57 13.09 -11.01
N ILE A 163 -2.69 12.43 -9.84
CA ILE A 163 -2.38 13.02 -8.53
C ILE A 163 -1.71 11.99 -7.62
N GLY A 164 -0.56 12.35 -7.05
CA GLY A 164 0.27 11.49 -6.20
C GLY A 164 -0.21 11.34 -4.74
N ASN A 165 -1.39 11.84 -4.37
CA ASN A 165 -1.87 11.81 -2.99
C ASN A 165 -3.34 11.38 -2.91
N VAL A 166 -3.62 10.33 -2.12
CA VAL A 166 -4.99 9.75 -1.99
C VAL A 166 -5.97 10.74 -1.37
N GLN A 167 -5.55 11.53 -0.38
CA GLN A 167 -6.45 12.51 0.25
C GLN A 167 -6.84 13.63 -0.72
N ALA A 168 -5.90 14.08 -1.56
CA ALA A 168 -6.19 15.06 -2.61
C ALA A 168 -7.16 14.48 -3.65
N ILE A 169 -6.96 13.22 -4.06
CA ILE A 169 -7.88 12.50 -4.96
C ILE A 169 -9.28 12.46 -4.33
N LYS A 170 -9.43 11.96 -3.09
CA LYS A 170 -10.73 11.90 -2.40
C LYS A 170 -11.41 13.26 -2.32
N THR A 171 -10.64 14.32 -2.05
CA THR A 171 -11.17 15.69 -2.00
C THR A 171 -11.74 16.14 -3.34
N LEU A 172 -11.05 15.86 -4.45
CA LEU A 172 -11.54 16.20 -5.78
C LEU A 172 -12.76 15.38 -6.17
N VAL A 173 -12.77 14.08 -5.88
CA VAL A 173 -13.92 13.21 -6.14
C VAL A 173 -15.14 13.67 -5.33
N ARG A 174 -14.98 13.97 -4.05
CA ARG A 174 -16.04 14.52 -3.19
C ARG A 174 -16.58 15.85 -3.72
N ASN A 175 -15.73 16.66 -4.36
CA ASN A 175 -16.12 17.91 -4.99
C ASN A 175 -16.61 17.72 -6.45
N ASN A 176 -16.98 16.50 -6.83
CA ASN A 176 -17.58 16.17 -8.13
C ASN A 176 -16.68 16.51 -9.34
N GLN A 177 -15.34 16.38 -9.21
CA GLN A 177 -14.41 16.64 -10.30
C GLN A 177 -14.15 15.40 -11.18
N GLY A 178 -14.70 14.24 -10.81
CA GLY A 178 -14.56 12.97 -11.50
C GLY A 178 -14.77 11.78 -10.58
N ILE A 179 -14.36 10.62 -11.08
CA ILE A 179 -14.38 9.34 -10.37
C ILE A 179 -12.97 8.86 -10.08
N THR A 180 -12.83 7.94 -9.15
CA THR A 180 -11.55 7.28 -8.88
C THR A 180 -11.74 5.81 -8.52
N PHE A 181 -10.62 5.09 -8.55
CA PHE A 181 -10.53 3.72 -8.06
C PHE A 181 -9.50 3.67 -6.94
N LEU A 182 -9.87 3.07 -5.83
CA LEU A 182 -9.01 2.96 -4.64
C LEU A 182 -9.46 1.78 -3.76
N TYR A 183 -8.65 1.45 -2.75
CA TYR A 183 -9.05 0.46 -1.76
C TYR A 183 -10.17 1.00 -0.86
N GLU A 184 -11.16 0.16 -0.59
CA GLU A 184 -12.30 0.50 0.28
C GLU A 184 -11.83 1.01 1.65
N ALA A 185 -10.74 0.45 2.18
CA ALA A 185 -10.12 0.89 3.43
C ALA A 185 -9.75 2.40 3.42
N ALA A 186 -9.36 2.94 2.25
CA ALA A 186 -9.01 4.35 2.11
C ALA A 186 -10.21 5.29 1.98
N ALA A 187 -11.39 4.78 1.60
CA ALA A 187 -12.62 5.56 1.42
C ALA A 187 -13.69 5.30 2.48
N ARG A 188 -13.44 4.37 3.40
CA ARG A 188 -14.45 3.88 4.37
C ARG A 188 -15.12 5.02 5.13
N GLU A 189 -14.33 5.95 5.66
CA GLU A 189 -14.84 7.06 6.46
C GLU A 189 -15.78 7.96 5.65
N GLU A 190 -15.41 8.30 4.41
CA GLU A 190 -16.22 9.14 3.53
C GLU A 190 -17.46 8.42 3.01
N ILE A 191 -17.40 7.12 2.81
CA ILE A 191 -18.54 6.28 2.44
C ILE A 191 -19.53 6.21 3.62
N GLU A 192 -19.07 5.96 4.83
CA GLU A 192 -19.89 5.94 6.04
C GLU A 192 -20.57 7.29 6.32
N LYS A 193 -19.89 8.40 6.01
CA LYS A 193 -20.44 9.75 6.10
C LYS A 193 -21.36 10.12 4.95
N GLY A 194 -21.48 9.28 3.91
CA GLY A 194 -22.25 9.55 2.70
C GLY A 194 -21.68 10.69 1.85
N GLU A 195 -20.38 10.96 1.93
CA GLU A 195 -19.68 11.95 1.10
C GLU A 195 -19.19 11.35 -0.23
N LEU A 196 -18.89 10.04 -0.20
CA LEU A 196 -18.53 9.23 -1.37
C LEU A 196 -19.54 8.08 -1.52
N GLU A 197 -19.78 7.69 -2.77
CA GLU A 197 -20.62 6.54 -3.12
C GLU A 197 -19.82 5.54 -3.97
N VAL A 198 -20.00 4.25 -3.68
CA VAL A 198 -19.42 3.17 -4.49
C VAL A 198 -20.18 3.07 -5.81
N ILE A 199 -19.46 2.97 -6.91
CA ILE A 199 -20.02 2.64 -8.22
C ILE A 199 -19.96 1.12 -8.34
N ASP A 200 -21.11 0.46 -8.38
CA ASP A 200 -21.20 -0.98 -8.50
C ASP A 200 -21.00 -1.40 -9.97
N LEU A 201 -19.98 -2.27 -10.19
CA LEU A 201 -19.59 -2.73 -11.53
C LEU A 201 -19.58 -4.25 -11.53
N TYR A 202 -20.37 -4.89 -12.42
CA TYR A 202 -20.45 -6.36 -12.43
C TYR A 202 -19.18 -7.05 -12.94
N ASP A 203 -18.33 -6.33 -13.67
CA ASP A 203 -17.09 -6.84 -14.30
C ASP A 203 -15.79 -6.38 -13.61
N PHE A 204 -15.91 -5.72 -12.44
CA PHE A 204 -14.74 -5.18 -11.74
C PHE A 204 -14.79 -5.50 -10.24
N HIS A 205 -14.39 -6.72 -9.89
CA HIS A 205 -14.36 -7.21 -8.51
C HIS A 205 -12.95 -7.63 -8.14
N ILE A 206 -12.16 -6.68 -7.64
CA ILE A 206 -10.78 -6.96 -7.23
C ILE A 206 -10.71 -7.07 -5.72
N LEU A 207 -10.20 -8.20 -5.24
CA LEU A 207 -9.77 -8.42 -3.88
C LEU A 207 -8.24 -8.59 -3.90
N HIS A 208 -7.52 -7.70 -3.25
CA HIS A 208 -6.06 -7.67 -3.30
C HIS A 208 -5.44 -7.85 -1.93
N GLU A 209 -4.26 -8.49 -1.89
CA GLU A 209 -3.54 -8.77 -0.67
C GLU A 209 -2.67 -7.58 -0.24
N PHE A 210 -2.79 -7.16 1.01
CA PHE A 210 -1.79 -6.35 1.68
C PHE A 210 -0.83 -7.27 2.43
N ASN A 211 0.45 -7.09 2.21
CA ASN A 211 1.47 -8.00 2.69
C ASN A 211 2.50 -7.29 3.58
N TYR A 212 2.90 -7.97 4.65
CA TYR A 212 4.13 -7.70 5.38
C TYR A 212 5.27 -8.43 4.67
N ILE A 213 6.39 -7.74 4.47
CA ILE A 213 7.58 -8.31 3.82
C ILE A 213 8.87 -7.96 4.57
N THR A 214 9.83 -8.89 4.55
CA THR A 214 11.17 -8.71 5.09
C THR A 214 12.20 -9.47 4.26
N LEU A 215 13.48 -9.13 4.40
CA LEU A 215 14.54 -9.92 3.78
C LEU A 215 14.60 -11.32 4.39
N LYS A 216 14.83 -12.32 3.55
CA LYS A 216 15.02 -13.71 4.00
C LYS A 216 16.25 -13.82 4.89
N ASP A 217 16.17 -14.67 5.90
CA ASP A 217 17.28 -14.99 6.80
C ASP A 217 17.87 -13.77 7.54
N SER A 218 17.13 -12.66 7.69
CA SER A 218 17.56 -11.50 8.49
C SER A 218 17.72 -11.91 9.97
N VAL A 219 18.80 -11.43 10.61
CA VAL A 219 19.03 -11.66 12.05
C VAL A 219 17.98 -10.96 12.93
N PHE A 220 17.26 -9.98 12.39
CA PHE A 220 16.19 -9.26 13.07
C PHE A 220 14.80 -9.87 12.87
N LYS A 221 14.67 -10.95 12.09
CA LYS A 221 13.39 -11.54 11.69
C LYS A 221 12.47 -11.78 12.89
N GLN A 222 12.98 -12.34 13.97
CA GLN A 222 12.18 -12.62 15.15
C GLN A 222 11.55 -11.35 15.76
N GLN A 223 12.30 -10.25 15.80
CA GLN A 223 11.81 -8.96 16.30
C GLN A 223 10.73 -8.38 15.37
N TYR A 224 10.93 -8.47 14.07
CA TYR A 224 10.00 -7.96 13.07
C TYR A 224 8.70 -8.76 13.04
N ASP A 225 8.79 -10.09 13.12
CA ASP A 225 7.62 -10.96 13.17
C ASP A 225 6.83 -10.77 14.47
N ALA A 226 7.48 -10.50 15.60
CA ALA A 226 6.80 -10.15 16.86
C ALA A 226 6.02 -8.83 16.73
N PHE A 227 6.60 -7.81 16.10
CA PHE A 227 5.90 -6.57 15.78
C PHE A 227 4.71 -6.82 14.85
N PHE A 228 4.92 -7.57 13.76
CA PHE A 228 3.85 -7.91 12.83
C PHE A 228 2.68 -8.62 13.54
N ALA A 229 2.95 -9.60 14.38
CA ALA A 229 1.93 -10.30 15.16
C ALA A 229 1.12 -9.37 16.07
N SER A 230 1.74 -8.30 16.59
CA SER A 230 1.05 -7.30 17.41
C SER A 230 0.12 -6.41 16.59
N VAL A 231 0.54 -6.00 15.38
CA VAL A 231 -0.26 -5.11 14.52
C VAL A 231 -1.24 -5.87 13.61
N GLN A 232 -1.14 -7.19 13.52
CA GLN A 232 -2.10 -8.02 12.78
C GLN A 232 -3.42 -8.19 13.53
N ARG A 233 -3.41 -8.07 14.86
CA ARG A 233 -4.63 -8.13 15.66
C ARG A 233 -5.55 -6.95 15.32
N PRO A 234 -6.86 -7.21 15.13
CA PRO A 234 -7.84 -6.18 14.82
C PRO A 234 -8.03 -5.17 15.95
#